data_4f6193083c368989c4dcad9c35a7bcdd
#
_entry.id   4f6193083c368989c4dcad9c35a7bcdd
#
_cell.length_a   1.000
_cell.length_b   1.000
_cell.length_c   1.000
_cell.angle_alpha   90.00
_cell.angle_beta   90.00
_cell.angle_gamma   90.00
#
_symmetry.space_group_name_H-M   'P 1'
#
loop_
_entity.id
_entity.type
_entity.pdbx_description
1 polymer ?
#
loop_
_entity_poly.entity_id
_entity_poly.type
_entity_poly.pdbx_seq_one_letter_code
_entity_poly.pdbx_strand_id
1 'polypeptide(L)'
;MIEHTFAVCAYGESPYLEKSIRSVIKQSVKSRVIVCTSTPNSYIENLTKKYHLPYYVREGESSLQDDWNYAYDKAGTEYVTLTHQDDIYHRDYLKYMTVYLERYSDTLIAMTDYRIINQDQQVRWDVSLMVKQMLKLPLRIPFLADKRWVKLGIQAFGNGICCPSVCYHRTLLGNSIFQSGYHYALDWEMFVEIAKKQGRFTYIPKNLFYYRIHEGATTKVCLKNQEKMAEELEMFQKFWPDPVVRVLMHFYKFGYRSYEK
;
A
#
# COMPACT_ATOMS: atom_id res chain seq x y z
N MET A 1 3.70 8.19 22.65
CA MET A 1 3.04 7.05 21.96
C MET A 1 2.31 7.64 20.75
N ILE A 2 2.58 7.16 19.54
CA ILE A 2 1.98 7.67 18.29
C ILE A 2 0.47 7.36 18.24
N GLU A 3 -0.31 8.28 17.67
CA GLU A 3 -1.73 8.04 17.37
C GLU A 3 -1.86 7.43 15.97
N HIS A 4 -2.31 6.19 15.90
CA HIS A 4 -2.39 5.41 14.67
C HIS A 4 -3.77 4.78 14.46
N THR A 5 -4.21 4.72 13.20
CA THR A 5 -5.42 4.00 12.78
C THR A 5 -5.11 3.04 11.62
N PHE A 6 -5.58 1.80 11.73
CA PHE A 6 -5.76 0.93 10.59
C PHE A 6 -7.13 1.23 9.94
N ALA A 7 -7.14 1.75 8.72
CA ALA A 7 -8.35 2.03 7.96
C ALA A 7 -8.56 0.89 6.94
N VAL A 8 -9.47 -0.03 7.26
CA VAL A 8 -9.78 -1.19 6.42
C VAL A 8 -10.69 -0.76 5.29
N CYS A 9 -10.22 -0.88 4.05
CA CYS A 9 -10.98 -0.62 2.84
C CYS A 9 -11.69 -1.90 2.44
N ALA A 10 -13.00 -1.98 2.69
CA ALA A 10 -13.84 -3.13 2.36
C ALA A 10 -14.64 -2.87 1.08
N TYR A 11 -14.72 -3.89 0.20
CA TYR A 11 -15.45 -3.83 -1.06
C TYR A 11 -16.13 -5.16 -1.34
N GLY A 12 -17.44 -5.13 -1.60
CA GLY A 12 -18.24 -6.33 -1.86
C GLY A 12 -18.18 -7.37 -0.73
N GLU A 13 -18.28 -8.64 -1.08
CA GLU A 13 -18.22 -9.77 -0.13
C GLU A 13 -16.89 -10.54 -0.29
N SER A 14 -15.81 -9.98 0.25
CA SER A 14 -14.51 -10.62 0.18
C SER A 14 -14.36 -11.72 1.23
N PRO A 15 -14.03 -12.97 0.85
CA PRO A 15 -13.81 -14.08 1.79
C PRO A 15 -12.57 -13.87 2.68
N TYR A 16 -11.76 -12.86 2.38
CA TYR A 16 -10.52 -12.55 3.10
C TYR A 16 -10.71 -11.45 4.15
N LEU A 17 -11.78 -10.64 4.06
CA LEU A 17 -12.01 -9.46 4.90
C LEU A 17 -11.90 -9.77 6.40
N GLU A 18 -12.53 -10.85 6.87
CA GLU A 18 -12.46 -11.21 8.29
C GLU A 18 -11.03 -11.49 8.75
N LYS A 19 -10.22 -12.18 7.92
CA LYS A 19 -8.82 -12.47 8.25
C LYS A 19 -7.98 -11.19 8.30
N SER A 20 -8.21 -10.27 7.36
CA SER A 20 -7.57 -8.95 7.34
C SER A 20 -7.90 -8.17 8.61
N ILE A 21 -9.18 -8.00 8.95
CA ILE A 21 -9.64 -7.34 10.18
C ILE A 21 -8.98 -7.97 11.42
N ARG A 22 -8.99 -9.30 11.54
CA ARG A 22 -8.37 -9.98 12.68
C ARG A 22 -6.87 -9.72 12.79
N SER A 23 -6.16 -9.57 11.69
CA SER A 23 -4.72 -9.31 11.69
C SER A 23 -4.37 -7.94 12.27
N VAL A 24 -5.21 -6.92 12.03
CA VAL A 24 -5.00 -5.56 12.53
C VAL A 24 -5.51 -5.38 13.96
N ILE A 25 -6.56 -6.10 14.37
CA ILE A 25 -7.03 -6.09 15.76
C ILE A 25 -6.00 -6.78 16.71
N LYS A 26 -5.33 -7.83 16.21
CA LYS A 26 -4.38 -8.65 16.99
C LYS A 26 -2.96 -8.11 17.01
N GLN A 27 -2.75 -6.84 16.71
CA GLN A 27 -1.43 -6.21 16.81
C GLN A 27 -0.91 -6.25 18.27
N SER A 28 0.42 -6.40 18.43
CA SER A 28 1.05 -6.38 19.77
C SER A 28 1.03 -4.99 20.42
N VAL A 29 0.85 -3.94 19.64
CA VAL A 29 0.59 -2.57 20.07
C VAL A 29 -0.84 -2.20 19.67
N LYS A 30 -1.61 -1.65 20.60
CA LYS A 30 -3.00 -1.26 20.34
C LYS A 30 -3.07 -0.09 19.36
N SER A 31 -4.04 -0.16 18.46
CA SER A 31 -4.37 0.88 17.50
C SER A 31 -5.87 0.98 17.35
N ARG A 32 -6.34 2.13 16.89
CA ARG A 32 -7.69 2.27 16.38
C ARG A 32 -7.83 1.47 15.09
N VAL A 33 -8.96 0.81 14.89
CA VAL A 33 -9.32 0.12 13.65
C VAL A 33 -10.68 0.63 13.21
N ILE A 34 -10.80 1.02 11.97
CA ILE A 34 -12.08 1.43 11.34
C ILE A 34 -12.29 0.62 10.06
N VAL A 35 -13.54 0.48 9.65
CA VAL A 35 -13.91 -0.15 8.38
C VAL A 35 -14.65 0.88 7.52
N CYS A 36 -14.16 1.07 6.30
CA CYS A 36 -14.73 1.98 5.31
C CYS A 36 -15.14 1.21 4.05
N THR A 37 -16.27 1.57 3.45
CA THR A 37 -16.76 0.95 2.21
C THR A 37 -17.61 1.92 1.40
N SER A 38 -17.63 1.76 0.08
CA SER A 38 -18.60 2.35 -0.85
C SER A 38 -19.66 1.33 -1.33
N THR A 39 -19.52 0.05 -0.92
CA THR A 39 -20.42 -1.04 -1.28
C THR A 39 -21.03 -1.69 -0.03
N PRO A 40 -21.84 -0.95 0.74
CA PRO A 40 -22.40 -1.46 1.99
C PRO A 40 -23.26 -2.71 1.75
N ASN A 41 -23.05 -3.72 2.59
CA ASN A 41 -23.82 -4.96 2.56
C ASN A 41 -23.85 -5.61 3.95
N SER A 42 -24.74 -6.58 4.13
CA SER A 42 -24.94 -7.27 5.41
C SER A 42 -23.68 -8.04 5.88
N TYR A 43 -22.86 -8.56 4.97
CA TYR A 43 -21.64 -9.27 5.32
C TYR A 43 -20.62 -8.35 6.01
N ILE A 44 -20.32 -7.16 5.41
CA ILE A 44 -19.41 -6.18 6.00
C ILE A 44 -19.98 -5.67 7.33
N GLU A 45 -21.28 -5.33 7.37
CA GLU A 45 -21.94 -4.81 8.57
C GLU A 45 -21.90 -5.83 9.72
N ASN A 46 -22.16 -7.11 9.46
CA ASN A 46 -22.09 -8.16 10.46
C ASN A 46 -20.67 -8.35 11.02
N LEU A 47 -19.64 -8.22 10.16
CA LEU A 47 -18.25 -8.29 10.63
C LEU A 47 -17.90 -7.08 11.51
N THR A 48 -18.32 -5.86 11.15
CA THR A 48 -18.07 -4.68 11.97
C THR A 48 -18.78 -4.75 13.33
N LYS A 49 -20.02 -5.25 13.37
CA LYS A 49 -20.74 -5.52 14.63
C LYS A 49 -20.05 -6.59 15.47
N LYS A 50 -19.63 -7.71 14.84
CA LYS A 50 -18.93 -8.82 15.51
C LYS A 50 -17.65 -8.38 16.21
N TYR A 51 -16.90 -7.46 15.60
CA TYR A 51 -15.62 -6.98 16.14
C TYR A 51 -15.72 -5.61 16.82
N HIS A 52 -16.93 -5.03 16.98
CA HIS A 52 -17.19 -3.73 17.59
C HIS A 52 -16.36 -2.61 16.95
N LEU A 53 -16.31 -2.56 15.61
CA LEU A 53 -15.52 -1.58 14.86
C LEU A 53 -16.39 -0.42 14.36
N PRO A 54 -15.88 0.82 14.38
CA PRO A 54 -16.49 1.92 13.66
C PRO A 54 -16.63 1.58 12.18
N TYR A 55 -17.83 1.80 11.64
CA TYR A 55 -18.20 1.51 10.27
C TYR A 55 -18.59 2.80 9.55
N TYR A 56 -17.96 3.08 8.43
CA TYR A 56 -18.18 4.28 7.64
C TYR A 56 -18.53 3.89 6.20
N VAL A 57 -19.63 4.42 5.71
CA VAL A 57 -20.09 4.23 4.33
C VAL A 57 -19.83 5.50 3.54
N ARG A 58 -19.12 5.38 2.41
CA ARG A 58 -18.96 6.47 1.45
C ARG A 58 -20.14 6.44 0.48
N GLU A 59 -20.76 7.58 0.26
CA GLU A 59 -21.79 7.76 -0.75
C GLU A 59 -21.16 7.98 -2.14
N GLY A 60 -21.94 7.68 -3.18
CA GLY A 60 -21.55 7.85 -4.57
C GLY A 60 -20.96 6.58 -5.21
N GLU A 61 -20.57 6.71 -6.47
CA GLU A 61 -20.02 5.60 -7.25
C GLU A 61 -18.68 5.13 -6.68
N SER A 62 -18.48 3.81 -6.63
CA SER A 62 -17.24 3.23 -6.11
C SER A 62 -16.07 3.47 -7.06
N SER A 63 -14.99 4.03 -6.55
CA SER A 63 -13.70 4.12 -7.21
C SER A 63 -12.59 3.84 -6.23
N LEU A 64 -11.50 3.23 -6.70
CA LEU A 64 -10.36 2.90 -5.84
C LEU A 64 -9.77 4.15 -5.19
N GLN A 65 -9.61 5.23 -5.96
CA GLN A 65 -9.08 6.50 -5.51
C GLN A 65 -9.94 7.13 -4.40
N ASP A 66 -11.26 7.24 -4.64
CA ASP A 66 -12.15 7.91 -3.70
C ASP A 66 -12.34 7.07 -2.44
N ASP A 67 -12.39 5.74 -2.56
CA ASP A 67 -12.52 4.83 -1.43
C ASP A 67 -11.28 4.88 -0.53
N TRP A 68 -10.08 4.92 -1.12
CA TRP A 68 -8.84 5.05 -0.35
C TRP A 68 -8.70 6.43 0.29
N ASN A 69 -9.02 7.51 -0.42
CA ASN A 69 -9.04 8.86 0.16
C ASN A 69 -10.04 8.96 1.31
N TYR A 70 -11.24 8.42 1.13
CA TYR A 70 -12.25 8.41 2.17
C TYR A 70 -11.79 7.68 3.43
N ALA A 71 -11.23 6.47 3.27
CA ALA A 71 -10.69 5.70 4.39
C ALA A 71 -9.52 6.41 5.09
N TYR A 72 -8.63 7.01 4.30
CA TYR A 72 -7.49 7.79 4.78
C TYR A 72 -7.95 9.00 5.62
N ASP A 73 -8.92 9.76 5.12
CA ASP A 73 -9.43 10.97 5.78
C ASP A 73 -10.24 10.61 7.04
N LYS A 74 -11.04 9.52 7.01
CA LYS A 74 -11.81 9.02 8.17
C LYS A 74 -10.95 8.47 9.30
N ALA A 75 -9.71 8.11 9.04
CA ALA A 75 -8.79 7.64 10.08
C ALA A 75 -8.63 8.66 11.22
N GLY A 76 -8.51 9.95 10.91
CA GLY A 76 -8.55 11.05 11.89
C GLY A 76 -7.37 11.13 12.85
N THR A 77 -6.40 10.21 12.78
CA THR A 77 -5.18 10.18 13.60
C THR A 77 -3.97 10.71 12.85
N GLU A 78 -2.88 10.95 13.57
CA GLU A 78 -1.62 11.44 13.00
C GLU A 78 -1.04 10.46 11.97
N TYR A 79 -1.09 9.16 12.28
CA TYR A 79 -0.61 8.11 11.39
C TYR A 79 -1.75 7.19 10.95
N VAL A 80 -1.69 6.75 9.70
CA VAL A 80 -2.69 5.84 9.14
C VAL A 80 -2.06 4.77 8.26
N THR A 81 -2.54 3.54 8.38
CA THR A 81 -2.27 2.45 7.44
C THR A 81 -3.56 2.10 6.72
N LEU A 82 -3.57 2.26 5.38
CA LEU A 82 -4.66 1.77 4.56
C LEU A 82 -4.55 0.26 4.44
N THR A 83 -5.52 -0.44 5.00
CA THR A 83 -5.54 -1.90 5.05
C THR A 83 -6.43 -2.43 3.93
N HIS A 84 -5.86 -3.15 2.98
CA HIS A 84 -6.63 -3.83 1.95
C HIS A 84 -7.32 -5.05 2.55
N GLN A 85 -8.52 -5.36 2.05
CA GLN A 85 -9.39 -6.39 2.62
C GLN A 85 -8.88 -7.83 2.47
N ASP A 86 -7.89 -8.06 1.63
CA ASP A 86 -7.35 -9.36 1.24
C ASP A 86 -5.98 -9.68 1.86
N ASP A 87 -5.36 -8.71 2.49
CA ASP A 87 -4.00 -8.80 3.02
C ASP A 87 -3.95 -9.13 4.52
N ILE A 88 -2.76 -9.52 5.01
CA ILE A 88 -2.55 -9.89 6.40
C ILE A 88 -1.33 -9.18 6.97
N TYR A 89 -1.49 -8.58 8.15
CA TYR A 89 -0.41 -7.94 8.88
C TYR A 89 0.20 -8.88 9.92
N HIS A 90 1.54 -8.89 10.01
CA HIS A 90 2.22 -9.55 11.12
C HIS A 90 1.88 -8.84 12.44
N ARG A 91 1.75 -9.59 13.52
CA ARG A 91 1.34 -9.06 14.83
C ARG A 91 2.20 -7.91 15.38
N ASP A 92 3.45 -7.81 14.92
CA ASP A 92 4.40 -6.79 15.36
C ASP A 92 4.60 -5.67 14.32
N TYR A 93 3.75 -5.59 13.27
CA TYR A 93 3.85 -4.54 12.25
C TYR A 93 3.83 -3.15 12.90
N LEU A 94 2.79 -2.84 13.68
CA LEU A 94 2.66 -1.52 14.31
C LEU A 94 3.76 -1.26 15.35
N LYS A 95 4.20 -2.29 16.08
CA LYS A 95 5.33 -2.17 17.03
C LYS A 95 6.59 -1.64 16.34
N TYR A 96 6.95 -2.20 15.20
CA TYR A 96 8.10 -1.72 14.44
C TYR A 96 7.85 -0.34 13.83
N MET A 97 6.64 -0.08 13.29
CA MET A 97 6.28 1.25 12.81
C MET A 97 6.48 2.31 13.89
N THR A 98 5.95 2.09 15.09
CA THR A 98 6.06 3.00 16.24
C THR A 98 7.52 3.36 16.56
N VAL A 99 8.40 2.35 16.64
CA VAL A 99 9.83 2.57 16.95
C VAL A 99 10.51 3.48 15.93
N TYR A 100 10.21 3.31 14.66
CA TYR A 100 10.84 4.12 13.60
C TYR A 100 10.21 5.51 13.47
N LEU A 101 8.89 5.63 13.66
CA LEU A 101 8.18 6.90 13.61
C LEU A 101 8.54 7.80 14.80
N GLU A 102 8.69 7.24 15.99
CA GLU A 102 9.17 7.99 17.17
C GLU A 102 10.64 8.45 17.01
N ARG A 103 11.44 7.69 16.26
CA ARG A 103 12.83 8.04 15.98
C ARG A 103 12.99 9.15 14.94
N TYR A 104 12.08 9.24 13.97
CA TYR A 104 12.18 10.14 12.82
C TYR A 104 10.87 10.89 12.61
N SER A 105 10.72 12.03 13.27
CA SER A 105 9.49 12.85 13.23
C SER A 105 9.22 13.48 11.85
N ASP A 106 10.21 13.55 10.97
CA ASP A 106 10.12 14.04 9.60
C ASP A 106 9.67 12.94 8.59
N THR A 107 9.28 11.76 9.07
CA THR A 107 8.84 10.66 8.24
C THR A 107 7.51 10.99 7.55
N LEU A 108 7.51 11.06 6.21
CA LEU A 108 6.29 11.20 5.40
C LEU A 108 5.54 9.87 5.29
N ILE A 109 6.28 8.81 4.99
CA ILE A 109 5.78 7.43 4.93
C ILE A 109 6.81 6.49 5.55
N ALA A 110 6.32 5.49 6.27
CA ALA A 110 7.12 4.35 6.73
C ALA A 110 6.62 3.07 6.07
N MET A 111 7.54 2.23 5.57
CA MET A 111 7.20 1.03 4.81
C MET A 111 7.99 -0.18 5.27
N THR A 112 7.39 -1.37 5.16
CA THR A 112 8.05 -2.64 5.45
C THR A 112 8.29 -3.45 4.19
N ASP A 113 9.08 -4.51 4.31
CA ASP A 113 9.05 -5.60 3.35
C ASP A 113 7.83 -6.48 3.56
N TYR A 114 7.55 -7.31 2.56
CA TYR A 114 6.41 -8.19 2.56
C TYR A 114 6.73 -9.53 1.90
N ARG A 115 5.83 -10.48 2.11
CA ARG A 115 5.81 -11.75 1.40
C ARG A 115 4.53 -11.88 0.60
N ILE A 116 4.61 -12.58 -0.52
CA ILE A 116 3.44 -12.91 -1.32
C ILE A 116 2.86 -14.22 -0.78
N ILE A 117 1.54 -14.26 -0.62
CA ILE A 117 0.78 -15.47 -0.28
C ILE A 117 -0.28 -15.74 -1.34
N ASN A 118 -0.58 -17.02 -1.56
CA ASN A 118 -1.71 -17.44 -2.39
C ASN A 118 -3.03 -17.48 -1.59
N GLN A 119 -4.10 -17.96 -2.22
CA GLN A 119 -5.42 -18.13 -1.59
C GLN A 119 -5.36 -18.99 -0.33
N ASP A 120 -4.51 -20.03 -0.32
CA ASP A 120 -4.30 -20.97 0.79
C ASP A 120 -3.32 -20.48 1.85
N GLN A 121 -2.87 -19.22 1.77
CA GLN A 121 -1.89 -18.58 2.64
C GLN A 121 -0.48 -19.19 2.56
N GLN A 122 -0.19 -19.94 1.52
CA GLN A 122 1.16 -20.46 1.29
C GLN A 122 2.05 -19.32 0.75
N VAL A 123 3.24 -19.18 1.33
CA VAL A 123 4.21 -18.18 0.90
C VAL A 123 4.78 -18.55 -0.46
N ARG A 124 4.73 -17.60 -1.40
CA ARG A 124 5.35 -17.71 -2.72
C ARG A 124 6.63 -16.90 -2.78
N TRP A 125 7.65 -17.48 -3.41
CA TRP A 125 8.88 -16.78 -3.69
C TRP A 125 8.77 -16.03 -5.03
N ASP A 126 9.24 -14.77 -5.06
CA ASP A 126 9.17 -13.93 -6.25
C ASP A 126 10.42 -13.06 -6.35
N VAL A 127 11.09 -13.13 -7.51
CA VAL A 127 12.28 -12.33 -7.80
C VAL A 127 12.00 -10.83 -7.73
N SER A 128 10.79 -10.41 -8.08
CA SER A 128 10.39 -8.99 -8.03
C SER A 128 10.53 -8.40 -6.62
N LEU A 129 10.31 -9.21 -5.57
CA LEU A 129 10.49 -8.77 -4.18
C LEU A 129 11.95 -8.42 -3.89
N MET A 130 12.90 -9.23 -4.40
CA MET A 130 14.33 -8.94 -4.23
C MET A 130 14.72 -7.62 -4.91
N VAL A 131 14.23 -7.39 -6.13
CA VAL A 131 14.45 -6.12 -6.84
C VAL A 131 13.90 -4.94 -6.05
N LYS A 132 12.66 -5.04 -5.56
CA LYS A 132 12.04 -4.00 -4.73
C LYS A 132 12.80 -3.76 -3.43
N GLN A 133 13.34 -4.79 -2.80
CA GLN A 133 14.18 -4.66 -1.61
C GLN A 133 15.49 -3.93 -1.94
N MET A 134 16.16 -4.30 -3.04
CA MET A 134 17.40 -3.65 -3.50
C MET A 134 17.18 -2.16 -3.79
N LEU A 135 16.10 -1.80 -4.47
CA LEU A 135 15.76 -0.40 -4.75
C LEU A 135 15.59 0.43 -3.47
N LYS A 136 15.11 -0.17 -2.38
CA LYS A 136 14.89 0.50 -1.09
C LYS A 136 16.15 0.58 -0.21
N LEU A 137 17.25 -0.14 -0.54
CA LEU A 137 18.46 -0.17 0.29
C LEU A 137 19.03 1.21 0.64
N PRO A 138 19.08 2.21 -0.27
CA PRO A 138 19.58 3.53 0.06
C PRO A 138 18.83 4.21 1.22
N LEU A 139 17.53 3.90 1.42
CA LEU A 139 16.73 4.43 2.53
C LEU A 139 17.18 3.94 3.91
N ARG A 140 18.00 2.89 4.00
CA ARG A 140 18.59 2.44 5.26
C ARG A 140 19.65 3.39 5.80
N ILE A 141 20.15 4.27 4.94
CA ILE A 141 21.17 5.25 5.29
C ILE A 141 20.44 6.55 5.70
N PRO A 142 20.52 6.96 6.99
CA PRO A 142 19.67 8.05 7.50
C PRO A 142 19.76 9.36 6.74
N PHE A 143 20.95 9.77 6.27
CA PHE A 143 21.14 11.02 5.54
C PHE A 143 20.71 10.95 4.06
N LEU A 144 20.37 9.76 3.53
CA LEU A 144 19.84 9.57 2.18
C LEU A 144 18.30 9.48 2.16
N ALA A 145 17.70 9.06 3.26
CA ALA A 145 16.27 8.76 3.32
C ALA A 145 15.36 9.99 3.14
N ASP A 146 15.87 11.22 3.36
CA ASP A 146 15.18 12.49 3.11
C ASP A 146 15.46 13.08 1.71
N LYS A 147 16.45 12.55 1.00
CA LYS A 147 16.87 13.10 -0.30
C LYS A 147 15.85 12.82 -1.39
N ARG A 148 15.37 13.89 -2.03
CA ARG A 148 14.37 13.79 -3.12
C ARG A 148 14.79 12.83 -4.23
N TRP A 149 16.06 12.89 -4.67
CA TRP A 149 16.55 12.03 -5.74
C TRP A 149 16.60 10.55 -5.35
N VAL A 150 16.82 10.21 -4.06
CA VAL A 150 16.76 8.84 -3.56
C VAL A 150 15.32 8.34 -3.56
N LYS A 151 14.38 9.14 -3.04
CA LYS A 151 12.95 8.81 -2.99
C LYS A 151 12.37 8.61 -4.39
N LEU A 152 12.71 9.47 -5.34
CA LEU A 152 12.33 9.35 -6.75
C LEU A 152 13.03 8.16 -7.43
N GLY A 153 14.30 7.88 -7.12
CA GLY A 153 15.06 6.77 -7.68
C GLY A 153 14.43 5.41 -7.41
N ILE A 154 13.79 5.24 -6.25
CA ILE A 154 13.04 4.01 -5.92
C ILE A 154 11.86 3.81 -6.88
N GLN A 155 11.23 4.89 -7.33
CA GLN A 155 10.07 4.88 -8.21
C GLN A 155 10.45 4.82 -9.70
N ALA A 156 11.68 5.17 -10.04
CA ALA A 156 12.13 5.29 -11.43
C ALA A 156 12.27 3.94 -12.17
N PHE A 157 12.40 2.84 -11.42
CA PHE A 157 12.55 1.49 -11.98
C PHE A 157 11.32 0.60 -11.75
N GLY A 158 10.19 1.19 -11.43
CA GLY A 158 8.91 0.54 -11.16
C GLY A 158 8.36 0.90 -9.79
N ASN A 159 7.13 0.50 -9.50
CA ASN A 159 6.57 0.70 -8.17
C ASN A 159 7.32 -0.15 -7.11
N GLY A 160 8.32 0.45 -6.48
CA GLY A 160 9.17 -0.21 -5.46
C GLY A 160 8.47 -0.39 -4.11
N ILE A 161 7.33 0.28 -3.89
CA ILE A 161 6.60 0.32 -2.63
C ILE A 161 5.28 -0.43 -2.77
N CYS A 162 4.93 -1.25 -1.79
CA CYS A 162 3.64 -1.93 -1.73
C CYS A 162 2.68 -1.09 -0.88
N CYS A 163 1.64 -0.53 -1.49
CA CYS A 163 0.73 0.43 -0.87
C CYS A 163 0.22 -0.02 0.51
N PRO A 164 -0.34 -1.22 0.71
CA PRO A 164 -0.86 -1.62 2.02
C PRO A 164 0.24 -1.91 3.06
N SER A 165 1.54 -1.96 2.67
CA SER A 165 2.64 -2.08 3.64
C SER A 165 3.06 -0.75 4.26
N VAL A 166 2.40 0.36 3.88
CA VAL A 166 2.79 1.73 4.22
C VAL A 166 1.97 2.28 5.38
N CYS A 167 2.66 2.93 6.31
CA CYS A 167 2.09 3.83 7.29
C CYS A 167 2.35 5.27 6.85
N TYR A 168 1.31 6.06 6.70
CA TYR A 168 1.33 7.45 6.23
C TYR A 168 1.28 8.42 7.39
N HIS A 169 2.06 9.49 7.35
CA HIS A 169 2.01 10.60 8.30
C HIS A 169 1.00 11.64 7.83
N ARG A 170 -0.26 11.48 8.21
CA ARG A 170 -1.38 12.28 7.72
C ARG A 170 -1.21 13.78 7.97
N THR A 171 -0.68 14.17 9.12
CA THR A 171 -0.46 15.58 9.45
C THR A 171 0.53 16.27 8.51
N LEU A 172 1.58 15.58 8.05
CA LEU A 172 2.56 16.12 7.10
C LEU A 172 2.09 16.05 5.64
N LEU A 173 1.28 15.04 5.31
CA LEU A 173 0.83 14.81 3.93
C LEU A 173 -0.43 15.58 3.57
N GLY A 174 -1.29 15.89 4.54
CA GLY A 174 -2.62 16.46 4.34
C GLY A 174 -3.67 15.40 4.04
N ASN A 175 -4.84 15.85 3.57
CA ASN A 175 -5.97 14.98 3.22
C ASN A 175 -5.94 14.61 1.73
N SER A 176 -6.70 13.56 1.37
CA SER A 176 -6.96 13.15 -0.03
C SER A 176 -5.68 13.03 -0.84
N ILE A 177 -4.75 12.19 -0.36
CA ILE A 177 -3.39 12.07 -0.93
C ILE A 177 -3.34 11.34 -2.29
N PHE A 178 -4.40 10.59 -2.63
CA PHE A 178 -4.52 9.92 -3.91
C PHE A 178 -5.22 10.85 -4.90
N GLN A 179 -4.45 11.48 -5.78
CA GLN A 179 -4.94 12.40 -6.82
C GLN A 179 -4.30 11.99 -8.14
N SER A 180 -4.87 11.00 -8.79
CA SER A 180 -4.34 10.41 -9.99
C SER A 180 -5.42 10.25 -11.06
N GLY A 181 -5.00 10.28 -12.33
CA GLY A 181 -5.85 9.85 -13.44
C GLY A 181 -5.77 8.35 -13.71
N TYR A 182 -4.93 7.61 -12.96
CA TYR A 182 -4.71 6.18 -13.15
C TYR A 182 -5.62 5.33 -12.27
N HIS A 183 -6.00 4.16 -12.80
CA HIS A 183 -6.75 3.15 -12.05
C HIS A 183 -5.80 2.16 -11.36
N TYR A 184 -4.75 1.73 -12.05
CA TYR A 184 -3.79 0.75 -11.53
C TYR A 184 -2.57 1.41 -10.89
N ALA A 185 -1.95 2.39 -11.57
CA ALA A 185 -0.73 3.06 -11.12
C ALA A 185 -0.98 4.20 -10.12
N LEU A 186 -2.18 4.28 -9.58
CA LEU A 186 -2.66 5.25 -8.60
C LEU A 186 -1.72 5.42 -7.39
N ASP A 187 -1.29 4.33 -6.78
CA ASP A 187 -0.38 4.34 -5.64
C ASP A 187 1.05 4.73 -6.07
N TRP A 188 1.49 4.28 -7.24
CA TRP A 188 2.80 4.64 -7.77
C TRP A 188 2.90 6.15 -8.03
N GLU A 189 1.90 6.75 -8.67
CA GLU A 189 1.86 8.20 -8.88
C GLU A 189 1.84 8.95 -7.56
N MET A 190 1.00 8.53 -6.62
CA MET A 190 0.96 9.13 -5.27
C MET A 190 2.34 9.08 -4.57
N PHE A 191 3.07 7.94 -4.64
CA PHE A 191 4.41 7.87 -4.07
C PHE A 191 5.41 8.79 -4.76
N VAL A 192 5.29 9.00 -6.07
CA VAL A 192 6.10 9.97 -6.81
C VAL A 192 5.82 11.39 -6.30
N GLU A 193 4.57 11.76 -6.10
CA GLU A 193 4.20 13.08 -5.59
C GLU A 193 4.67 13.28 -4.14
N ILE A 194 4.52 12.28 -3.27
CA ILE A 194 5.07 12.35 -1.91
C ILE A 194 6.61 12.44 -1.92
N ALA A 195 7.29 11.76 -2.85
CA ALA A 195 8.75 11.82 -2.97
C ALA A 195 9.28 13.23 -3.27
N LYS A 196 8.47 14.10 -3.88
CA LYS A 196 8.82 15.50 -4.16
C LYS A 196 8.77 16.39 -2.91
N LYS A 197 8.00 15.99 -1.87
CA LYS A 197 7.84 16.75 -0.62
C LYS A 197 9.10 16.67 0.24
N GLN A 198 9.32 17.70 1.09
CA GLN A 198 10.34 17.66 2.12
C GLN A 198 9.95 16.67 3.21
N GLY A 199 10.91 15.86 3.67
CA GLY A 199 10.72 14.82 4.65
C GLY A 199 11.21 13.46 4.16
N ARG A 200 11.12 12.46 5.02
CA ARG A 200 11.81 11.17 4.91
C ARG A 200 10.88 10.06 4.42
N PHE A 201 11.44 9.13 3.65
CA PHE A 201 10.89 7.79 3.45
C PHE A 201 11.60 6.82 4.40
N THR A 202 10.88 6.30 5.38
CA THR A 202 11.45 5.39 6.39
C THR A 202 11.23 3.93 5.96
N TYR A 203 12.35 3.22 5.74
CA TYR A 203 12.31 1.82 5.34
C TYR A 203 12.67 0.90 6.50
N ILE A 204 11.78 -0.04 6.81
CA ILE A 204 11.92 -1.07 7.83
C ILE A 204 12.18 -2.40 7.13
N PRO A 205 13.43 -2.93 7.08
CA PRO A 205 13.78 -4.12 6.32
C PRO A 205 13.35 -5.40 7.05
N LYS A 206 12.05 -5.54 7.26
CA LYS A 206 11.41 -6.70 7.90
C LYS A 206 10.15 -7.09 7.16
N ASN A 207 9.94 -8.39 6.96
CA ASN A 207 8.71 -8.93 6.38
C ASN A 207 7.59 -8.89 7.45
N LEU A 208 6.84 -7.79 7.48
CA LEU A 208 5.78 -7.57 8.46
C LEU A 208 4.38 -7.51 7.83
N PHE A 209 4.30 -7.85 6.57
CA PHE A 209 3.09 -7.80 5.78
C PHE A 209 3.04 -8.97 4.80
N TYR A 210 1.84 -9.50 4.52
CA TYR A 210 1.59 -10.57 3.58
C TYR A 210 0.59 -10.10 2.53
N TYR A 211 1.07 -9.92 1.31
CA TYR A 211 0.31 -9.53 0.14
C TYR A 211 -0.33 -10.76 -0.51
N ARG A 212 -1.66 -10.75 -0.66
CA ARG A 212 -2.38 -11.87 -1.24
C ARG A 212 -2.59 -11.72 -2.74
N ILE A 213 -2.26 -12.77 -3.49
CA ILE A 213 -2.62 -12.90 -4.91
C ILE A 213 -3.80 -13.85 -5.03
N HIS A 214 -4.90 -13.38 -5.64
CA HIS A 214 -6.09 -14.16 -5.93
C HIS A 214 -6.79 -13.65 -7.20
N GLU A 215 -7.74 -14.42 -7.74
CA GLU A 215 -8.38 -14.11 -9.05
C GLU A 215 -9.13 -12.76 -9.08
N GLY A 216 -9.75 -12.37 -7.98
CA GLY A 216 -10.47 -11.10 -7.85
C GLY A 216 -9.60 -9.90 -7.48
N ALA A 217 -8.26 -10.06 -7.38
CA ALA A 217 -7.37 -8.94 -7.06
C ALA A 217 -7.34 -7.92 -8.21
N THR A 218 -7.44 -6.63 -7.88
CA THR A 218 -7.40 -5.52 -8.86
C THR A 218 -6.24 -5.65 -9.84
N THR A 219 -5.05 -6.03 -9.35
CA THR A 219 -3.86 -6.25 -10.19
C THR A 219 -4.10 -7.30 -11.28
N LYS A 220 -4.80 -8.42 -10.99
CA LYS A 220 -5.12 -9.44 -12.00
C LYS A 220 -6.16 -8.95 -13.00
N VAL A 221 -7.16 -8.21 -12.55
CA VAL A 221 -8.20 -7.64 -13.41
C VAL A 221 -7.58 -6.65 -14.39
N CYS A 222 -6.77 -5.69 -13.92
CA CYS A 222 -6.10 -4.69 -14.76
C CYS A 222 -5.09 -5.31 -15.75
N LEU A 223 -4.46 -6.45 -15.40
CA LEU A 223 -3.60 -7.20 -16.33
C LEU A 223 -4.40 -7.76 -17.52
N LYS A 224 -5.59 -8.32 -17.26
CA LYS A 224 -6.47 -8.87 -18.30
C LYS A 224 -6.95 -7.78 -19.28
N ASN A 225 -7.19 -6.57 -18.78
CA ASN A 225 -7.67 -5.42 -19.55
C ASN A 225 -6.57 -4.61 -20.25
N GLN A 226 -5.29 -4.97 -20.10
CA GLN A 226 -4.12 -4.25 -20.61
C GLN A 226 -3.93 -2.83 -20.02
N GLU A 227 -4.81 -2.36 -19.14
CA GLU A 227 -4.73 -1.06 -18.46
C GLU A 227 -3.42 -0.90 -17.70
N LYS A 228 -3.08 -1.94 -16.93
CA LYS A 228 -1.83 -1.98 -16.17
C LYS A 228 -0.60 -1.65 -17.02
N MET A 229 -0.50 -2.25 -18.21
CA MET A 229 0.67 -2.08 -19.07
C MET A 229 0.73 -0.67 -19.66
N ALA A 230 -0.41 -0.07 -20.00
CA ALA A 230 -0.49 1.29 -20.52
C ALA A 230 -0.07 2.31 -19.43
N GLU A 231 -0.63 2.21 -18.24
CA GLU A 231 -0.33 3.12 -17.14
C GLU A 231 1.12 3.00 -16.66
N GLU A 232 1.67 1.78 -16.60
CA GLU A 232 3.09 1.57 -16.25
C GLU A 232 4.02 2.17 -17.30
N LEU A 233 3.67 2.10 -18.60
CA LEU A 233 4.43 2.76 -19.65
C LEU A 233 4.49 4.28 -19.44
N GLU A 234 3.34 4.91 -19.19
CA GLU A 234 3.26 6.34 -18.93
C GLU A 234 4.04 6.73 -17.65
N MET A 235 3.97 5.91 -16.61
CA MET A 235 4.75 6.14 -15.39
C MET A 235 6.26 6.08 -15.65
N PHE A 236 6.76 5.13 -16.45
CA PHE A 236 8.17 5.09 -16.82
C PHE A 236 8.58 6.30 -17.65
N GLN A 237 7.74 6.81 -18.54
CA GLN A 237 7.99 7.99 -19.36
C GLN A 237 8.15 9.27 -18.52
N LYS A 238 7.62 9.32 -17.29
CA LYS A 238 7.89 10.42 -16.34
C LYS A 238 9.35 10.48 -15.88
N PHE A 239 10.11 9.38 -16.01
CA PHE A 239 11.49 9.27 -15.53
C PHE A 239 12.52 9.11 -16.65
N TRP A 240 12.15 8.46 -17.76
CA TRP A 240 13.08 7.97 -18.75
C TRP A 240 12.65 8.30 -20.19
N PRO A 241 13.60 8.54 -21.10
CA PRO A 241 13.29 8.68 -22.52
C PRO A 241 12.87 7.32 -23.13
N ASP A 242 12.09 7.37 -24.23
CA ASP A 242 11.47 6.19 -24.86
C ASP A 242 12.42 5.00 -25.12
N PRO A 243 13.70 5.16 -25.55
CA PRO A 243 14.57 4.01 -25.73
C PRO A 243 14.82 3.23 -24.44
N VAL A 244 14.97 3.93 -23.30
CA VAL A 244 15.17 3.33 -21.97
C VAL A 244 13.87 2.69 -21.49
N VAL A 245 12.73 3.36 -21.69
CA VAL A 245 11.41 2.84 -21.34
C VAL A 245 11.14 1.51 -22.04
N ARG A 246 11.46 1.38 -23.32
CA ARG A 246 11.30 0.11 -24.07
C ARG A 246 12.09 -1.05 -23.43
N VAL A 247 13.30 -0.78 -22.99
CA VAL A 247 14.15 -1.78 -22.31
C VAL A 247 13.55 -2.14 -20.95
N LEU A 248 13.15 -1.16 -20.13
CA LEU A 248 12.54 -1.38 -18.81
C LEU A 248 11.24 -2.18 -18.94
N MET A 249 10.36 -1.83 -19.88
CA MET A 249 9.11 -2.55 -20.12
C MET A 249 9.34 -3.99 -20.57
N HIS A 250 10.40 -4.25 -21.34
CA HIS A 250 10.75 -5.62 -21.71
C HIS A 250 11.04 -6.48 -20.47
N PHE A 251 11.86 -5.99 -19.55
CA PHE A 251 12.14 -6.70 -18.28
C PHE A 251 10.94 -6.74 -17.36
N TYR A 252 10.16 -5.68 -17.29
CA TYR A 252 9.00 -5.59 -16.41
C TYR A 252 7.91 -6.62 -16.75
N LYS A 253 7.72 -6.92 -18.04
CA LYS A 253 6.82 -7.98 -18.52
C LYS A 253 7.14 -9.38 -17.97
N PHE A 254 8.40 -9.67 -17.65
CA PHE A 254 8.74 -10.94 -16.99
C PHE A 254 8.13 -11.03 -15.58
N GLY A 255 7.96 -9.91 -14.88
CA GLY A 255 7.28 -9.87 -13.58
C GLY A 255 5.80 -10.23 -13.65
N TYR A 256 5.14 -10.07 -14.81
CA TYR A 256 3.72 -10.42 -14.96
C TYR A 256 3.47 -11.93 -14.87
N ARG A 257 4.46 -12.75 -15.24
CA ARG A 257 4.36 -14.22 -15.16
C ARG A 257 4.11 -14.73 -13.74
N SER A 258 4.44 -13.94 -12.72
CA SER A 258 4.15 -14.30 -11.33
C SER A 258 2.66 -14.22 -10.98
N TYR A 259 1.87 -13.49 -11.77
CA TYR A 259 0.43 -13.35 -11.62
C TYR A 259 -0.36 -14.34 -12.48
N GLU A 260 0.28 -15.00 -13.47
CA GLU A 260 -0.35 -15.96 -14.38
C GLU A 260 -0.37 -17.38 -13.81
N LYS A 261 0.44 -17.65 -12.78
CA LYS A 261 0.55 -18.94 -12.07
C LYS A 261 -0.26 -18.91 -10.78
#